data_96dc41b7fa4ee838b68f41e7a16f7939
#
_entry.id   96dc41b7fa4ee838b68f41e7a16f7939
#
_cell.length_a   1.000
_cell.length_b   1.000
_cell.length_c   1.000
_cell.angle_alpha   90.00
_cell.angle_beta   90.00
_cell.angle_gamma   90.00
#
_symmetry.space_group_name_H-M   'P 1'
#
loop_
_entity.id
_entity.type
_entity.pdbx_description
1 polymer ?
#
loop_
_entity_poly.entity_id
_entity_poly.type
_entity_poly.pdbx_seq_one_letter_code
_entity_poly.pdbx_strand_id
1 'polypeptide(L)'
;MLSTAERITKLAGKAIAEFDMIRAGDRIAVGLSGGKDSLALLHALRALQARAPIDFTLTAFTIQQGKFLGPLDGLRSHLAELGVTWEVAEDQPSLRLVNEGVEHGCDICSRYRRRAVYETARRLQCNVIAFGHTADDFAEAMVRNLIYTGRVKPLPPVVMSSKNEFRLIRPLIYVKEDWIRERSTAALFPIVPCACSLKETTRQSIRGFFRQISADNPHIYGNIIAAGVRTWQKNVLTTEAPASANNFTKVNAEDAKDAEENG
;
A
#
# COMPACT_ATOMS: atom_id res chain seq x y z
N MET A 1 -2.64 -17.12 23.70
CA MET A 1 -2.02 -16.03 22.87
C MET A 1 -2.73 -15.95 21.55
N LEU A 2 -2.86 -14.75 20.95
CA LEU A 2 -3.38 -14.60 19.59
C LEU A 2 -2.40 -15.21 18.59
N SER A 3 -2.90 -15.92 17.58
CA SER A 3 -2.09 -16.33 16.43
C SER A 3 -1.59 -15.11 15.65
N THR A 4 -0.56 -15.27 14.84
CA THR A 4 -0.02 -14.19 14.00
C THR A 4 -1.08 -13.66 13.03
N ALA A 5 -1.93 -14.53 12.48
CA ALA A 5 -3.06 -14.13 11.63
C ALA A 5 -4.08 -13.25 12.37
N GLU A 6 -4.47 -13.63 13.59
CA GLU A 6 -5.39 -12.85 14.43
C GLU A 6 -4.79 -11.50 14.83
N ARG A 7 -3.48 -11.47 15.12
CA ARG A 7 -2.76 -10.23 15.44
C ARG A 7 -2.77 -9.26 14.26
N ILE A 8 -2.45 -9.75 13.06
CA ILE A 8 -2.49 -8.95 11.82
C ILE A 8 -3.90 -8.41 11.60
N THR A 9 -4.92 -9.26 11.66
CA THR A 9 -6.31 -8.89 11.46
C THR A 9 -6.79 -7.85 12.48
N LYS A 10 -6.43 -8.03 13.76
CA LYS A 10 -6.77 -7.08 14.84
C LYS A 10 -6.16 -5.70 14.61
N LEU A 11 -4.88 -5.64 14.21
CA LEU A 11 -4.19 -4.38 13.96
C LEU A 11 -4.70 -3.68 12.69
N ALA A 12 -5.03 -4.45 11.64
CA ALA A 12 -5.69 -3.92 10.46
C ALA A 12 -7.07 -3.34 10.80
N GLY A 13 -7.87 -4.05 11.59
CA GLY A 13 -9.16 -3.56 12.08
C GLY A 13 -9.04 -2.29 12.92
N LYS A 14 -8.02 -2.21 13.79
CA LYS A 14 -7.71 -1.00 14.55
C LYS A 14 -7.45 0.18 13.61
N ALA A 15 -6.59 0.02 12.62
CA ALA A 15 -6.26 1.08 11.66
C ALA A 15 -7.50 1.51 10.85
N ILE A 16 -8.32 0.54 10.41
CA ILE A 16 -9.56 0.82 9.67
C ILE A 16 -10.51 1.68 10.50
N ALA A 17 -10.72 1.33 11.76
CA ALA A 17 -11.61 2.07 12.65
C ALA A 17 -11.05 3.45 13.04
N GLU A 18 -9.75 3.54 13.36
CA GLU A 18 -9.11 4.78 13.79
C GLU A 18 -9.08 5.85 12.69
N PHE A 19 -8.93 5.44 11.43
CA PHE A 19 -8.79 6.36 10.29
C PHE A 19 -10.00 6.37 9.36
N ASP A 20 -11.14 5.81 9.76
CA ASP A 20 -12.37 5.73 8.95
C ASP A 20 -12.09 5.25 7.51
N MET A 21 -11.33 4.15 7.39
CA MET A 21 -10.85 3.67 6.10
C MET A 21 -11.92 3.02 5.24
N ILE A 22 -12.91 2.35 5.87
CA ILE A 22 -13.94 1.56 5.19
C ILE A 22 -15.31 1.97 5.73
N ARG A 23 -16.24 2.22 4.83
CA ARG A 23 -17.61 2.63 5.13
C ARG A 23 -18.62 1.63 4.56
N ALA A 24 -19.83 1.66 5.06
CA ALA A 24 -20.92 0.83 4.53
C ALA A 24 -21.13 1.09 3.03
N GLY A 25 -21.24 0.02 2.25
CA GLY A 25 -21.40 0.06 0.81
C GLY A 25 -20.12 0.28 0.00
N ASP A 26 -18.94 0.36 0.64
CA ASP A 26 -17.68 0.49 -0.10
C ASP A 26 -17.40 -0.73 -0.99
N ARG A 27 -16.89 -0.46 -2.18
CA ARG A 27 -16.35 -1.46 -3.11
C ARG A 27 -14.84 -1.26 -3.16
N ILE A 28 -14.12 -2.22 -2.60
CA ILE A 28 -12.68 -2.12 -2.34
C ILE A 28 -11.91 -2.92 -3.37
N ALA A 29 -11.06 -2.26 -4.14
CA ALA A 29 -10.06 -2.86 -4.99
C ALA A 29 -8.79 -3.13 -4.18
N VAL A 30 -8.39 -4.39 -4.02
CA VAL A 30 -7.17 -4.79 -3.31
C VAL A 30 -6.04 -5.01 -4.29
N GLY A 31 -5.03 -4.17 -4.27
CA GLY A 31 -3.86 -4.27 -5.15
C GLY A 31 -2.92 -5.40 -4.74
N LEU A 32 -2.81 -6.44 -5.55
CA LEU A 32 -1.90 -7.56 -5.35
C LEU A 32 -0.63 -7.38 -6.19
N SER A 33 0.49 -7.19 -5.51
CA SER A 33 1.80 -7.04 -6.13
C SER A 33 2.54 -8.37 -6.37
N GLY A 34 1.92 -9.50 -6.04
CA GLY A 34 2.57 -10.81 -5.97
C GLY A 34 3.38 -11.03 -4.68
N GLY A 35 3.57 -10.01 -3.86
CA GLY A 35 4.32 -10.10 -2.61
C GLY A 35 3.45 -10.46 -1.40
N LYS A 36 4.12 -10.96 -0.34
CA LYS A 36 3.51 -11.39 0.93
C LYS A 36 2.59 -10.35 1.58
N ASP A 37 2.96 -9.05 1.51
CA ASP A 37 2.25 -7.99 2.23
C ASP A 37 0.86 -7.73 1.62
N SER A 38 0.76 -7.77 0.30
CA SER A 38 -0.53 -7.62 -0.40
C SER A 38 -1.46 -8.83 -0.18
N LEU A 39 -0.91 -10.04 -0.07
CA LEU A 39 -1.67 -11.23 0.29
C LEU A 39 -2.12 -11.19 1.76
N ALA A 40 -1.26 -10.78 2.68
CA ALA A 40 -1.63 -10.60 4.09
C ALA A 40 -2.74 -9.57 4.26
N LEU A 41 -2.70 -8.47 3.48
CA LEU A 41 -3.78 -7.48 3.44
C LEU A 41 -5.10 -8.11 3.01
N LEU A 42 -5.10 -8.87 1.91
CA LEU A 42 -6.32 -9.51 1.40
C LEU A 42 -6.91 -10.47 2.44
N HIS A 43 -6.08 -11.32 3.05
CA HIS A 43 -6.52 -12.22 4.12
C HIS A 43 -7.10 -11.49 5.32
N ALA A 44 -6.46 -10.40 5.76
CA ALA A 44 -6.96 -9.59 6.87
C ALA A 44 -8.31 -8.94 6.54
N LEU A 45 -8.45 -8.39 5.32
CA LEU A 45 -9.71 -7.78 4.87
C LEU A 45 -10.84 -8.81 4.73
N ARG A 46 -10.57 -10.01 4.22
CA ARG A 46 -11.54 -11.11 4.16
C ARG A 46 -12.00 -11.54 5.55
N ALA A 47 -11.05 -11.71 6.48
CA ALA A 47 -11.37 -12.06 7.86
C ALA A 47 -12.16 -10.97 8.60
N LEU A 48 -11.92 -9.70 8.28
CA LEU A 48 -12.67 -8.56 8.81
C LEU A 48 -14.06 -8.49 8.17
N GLN A 49 -14.19 -8.68 6.86
CA GLN A 49 -15.46 -8.66 6.14
C GLN A 49 -16.47 -9.65 6.74
N ALA A 50 -16.01 -10.85 7.09
CA ALA A 50 -16.88 -11.87 7.70
C ALA A 50 -17.44 -11.50 9.08
N ARG A 51 -16.92 -10.45 9.75
CA ARG A 51 -17.27 -10.04 11.12
C ARG A 51 -17.64 -8.58 11.23
N ALA A 52 -17.58 -7.84 10.13
CA ALA A 52 -17.84 -6.41 10.12
C ALA A 52 -19.33 -6.13 10.40
N PRO A 53 -19.66 -5.08 11.15
CA PRO A 53 -21.03 -4.62 11.33
C PRO A 53 -21.57 -3.85 10.12
N ILE A 54 -20.77 -3.70 9.07
CA ILE A 54 -21.09 -2.99 7.84
C ILE A 54 -20.79 -3.86 6.63
N ASP A 55 -21.57 -3.70 5.57
CA ASP A 55 -21.35 -4.40 4.31
C ASP A 55 -20.36 -3.64 3.43
N PHE A 56 -19.41 -4.36 2.87
CA PHE A 56 -18.49 -3.90 1.83
C PHE A 56 -18.05 -5.07 0.95
N THR A 57 -17.62 -4.80 -0.26
CA THR A 57 -17.16 -5.83 -1.20
C THR A 57 -15.65 -5.73 -1.44
N LEU A 58 -15.04 -6.87 -1.77
CA LEU A 58 -13.62 -6.98 -2.09
C LEU A 58 -13.44 -7.56 -3.49
N THR A 59 -12.65 -6.88 -4.30
CA THR A 59 -12.16 -7.39 -5.59
C THR A 59 -10.64 -7.23 -5.62
N ALA A 60 -9.91 -8.29 -5.91
CA ALA A 60 -8.47 -8.24 -6.06
C ALA A 60 -8.08 -7.86 -7.49
N PHE A 61 -6.96 -7.17 -7.64
CA PHE A 61 -6.38 -6.92 -8.96
C PHE A 61 -4.85 -6.94 -8.92
N THR A 62 -4.25 -7.25 -10.06
CA THR A 62 -2.80 -7.22 -10.27
C THR A 62 -2.50 -6.43 -11.53
N ILE A 63 -1.52 -5.53 -11.49
CA ILE A 63 -1.03 -4.82 -12.68
C ILE A 63 0.17 -5.58 -13.25
N GLN A 64 -0.01 -6.13 -14.46
CA GLN A 64 1.06 -6.81 -15.19
C GLN A 64 1.87 -5.80 -15.98
N GLN A 65 3.15 -5.64 -15.59
CA GLN A 65 4.12 -4.74 -16.22
C GLN A 65 5.27 -5.50 -16.92
N GLY A 66 5.14 -6.81 -17.12
CA GLY A 66 6.21 -7.65 -17.68
C GLY A 66 7.36 -7.94 -16.72
N LYS A 67 7.17 -7.76 -15.42
CA LYS A 67 8.24 -7.85 -14.41
C LYS A 67 8.10 -8.99 -13.41
N PHE A 68 7.05 -9.78 -13.48
CA PHE A 68 6.93 -10.98 -12.66
C PHE A 68 7.93 -12.04 -13.12
N LEU A 69 8.61 -12.68 -12.14
CA LEU A 69 9.64 -13.70 -12.38
C LEU A 69 9.09 -15.12 -12.42
N GLY A 70 7.77 -15.29 -12.40
CA GLY A 70 7.11 -16.57 -12.47
C GLY A 70 5.63 -16.46 -12.86
N PRO A 71 4.97 -17.59 -13.07
CA PRO A 71 3.56 -17.67 -13.44
C PRO A 71 2.66 -17.20 -12.26
N LEU A 72 1.48 -16.71 -12.62
CA LEU A 72 0.48 -16.25 -11.66
C LEU A 72 -0.55 -17.33 -11.28
N ASP A 73 -0.37 -18.57 -11.75
CA ASP A 73 -1.36 -19.65 -11.60
C ASP A 73 -1.59 -20.03 -10.14
N GLY A 74 -0.51 -20.12 -9.34
CA GLY A 74 -0.61 -20.35 -7.89
C GLY A 74 -1.41 -19.26 -7.18
N LEU A 75 -1.24 -18.02 -7.59
CA LEU A 75 -2.02 -16.91 -7.07
C LEU A 75 -3.49 -17.01 -7.49
N ARG A 76 -3.76 -17.42 -8.73
CA ARG A 76 -5.12 -17.64 -9.25
C ARG A 76 -5.87 -18.70 -8.44
N SER A 77 -5.26 -19.86 -8.24
CA SER A 77 -5.85 -20.95 -7.47
C SER A 77 -6.15 -20.52 -6.03
N HIS A 78 -5.19 -19.87 -5.38
CA HIS A 78 -5.34 -19.39 -4.03
C HIS A 78 -6.48 -18.36 -3.86
N LEU A 79 -6.65 -17.45 -4.81
CA LEU A 79 -7.74 -16.46 -4.78
C LEU A 79 -9.10 -17.08 -5.04
N ALA A 80 -9.16 -18.10 -5.90
CA ALA A 80 -10.37 -18.89 -6.14
C ALA A 80 -10.82 -19.64 -4.87
N GLU A 81 -9.88 -20.24 -4.13
CA GLU A 81 -10.14 -20.89 -2.83
C GLU A 81 -10.66 -19.91 -1.79
N LEU A 82 -10.16 -18.66 -1.81
CA LEU A 82 -10.64 -17.59 -0.93
C LEU A 82 -12.01 -17.01 -1.35
N GLY A 83 -12.55 -17.41 -2.50
CA GLY A 83 -13.77 -16.85 -3.06
C GLY A 83 -13.65 -15.36 -3.40
N VAL A 84 -12.47 -14.90 -3.85
CA VAL A 84 -12.22 -13.51 -4.20
C VAL A 84 -12.11 -13.37 -5.72
N THR A 85 -12.93 -12.50 -6.28
CA THR A 85 -12.80 -12.12 -7.70
C THR A 85 -11.46 -11.42 -7.91
N TRP A 86 -10.74 -11.86 -8.96
CA TRP A 86 -9.42 -11.32 -9.27
C TRP A 86 -9.28 -10.99 -10.75
N GLU A 87 -8.69 -9.85 -11.01
CA GLU A 87 -8.39 -9.38 -12.34
C GLU A 87 -6.89 -9.08 -12.52
N VAL A 88 -6.33 -9.50 -13.65
CA VAL A 88 -4.99 -9.12 -14.09
C VAL A 88 -5.14 -8.08 -15.18
N ALA A 89 -4.75 -6.85 -14.89
CA ALA A 89 -4.76 -5.75 -15.83
C ALA A 89 -3.36 -5.53 -16.40
N GLU A 90 -3.26 -5.40 -17.71
CA GLU A 90 -2.00 -5.12 -18.39
C GLU A 90 -1.72 -3.62 -18.45
N ASP A 91 -0.52 -3.24 -18.02
CA ASP A 91 0.00 -1.88 -18.21
C ASP A 91 0.78 -1.86 -19.54
N GLN A 92 0.06 -1.59 -20.62
CA GLN A 92 0.61 -1.61 -21.98
C GLN A 92 1.83 -0.71 -22.17
N PRO A 93 1.90 0.52 -21.64
CA PRO A 93 3.11 1.34 -21.72
C PRO A 93 4.33 0.68 -21.07
N SER A 94 4.18 0.10 -19.87
CA SER A 94 5.29 -0.61 -19.21
C SER A 94 5.69 -1.87 -19.95
N LEU A 95 4.73 -2.64 -20.48
CA LEU A 95 5.00 -3.84 -21.26
C LEU A 95 5.80 -3.53 -22.52
N ARG A 96 5.49 -2.45 -23.24
CA ARG A 96 6.27 -1.99 -24.39
C ARG A 96 7.71 -1.71 -24.02
N LEU A 97 7.95 -0.90 -22.98
CA LEU A 97 9.31 -0.57 -22.53
C LEU A 97 10.12 -1.82 -22.16
N VAL A 98 9.48 -2.81 -21.51
CA VAL A 98 10.14 -4.07 -21.15
C VAL A 98 10.46 -4.89 -22.41
N ASN A 99 9.53 -5.02 -23.34
CA ASN A 99 9.67 -5.81 -24.56
C ASN A 99 10.72 -5.20 -25.53
N GLU A 100 10.80 -3.88 -25.58
CA GLU A 100 11.76 -3.15 -26.39
C GLU A 100 13.14 -3.03 -25.73
N GLY A 101 13.31 -3.54 -24.50
CA GLY A 101 14.56 -3.47 -23.75
C GLY A 101 14.97 -2.05 -23.36
N VAL A 102 14.01 -1.11 -23.34
CA VAL A 102 14.27 0.30 -23.01
C VAL A 102 14.53 0.43 -21.51
N GLU A 103 15.74 0.88 -21.18
CA GLU A 103 16.06 1.24 -19.80
C GLU A 103 15.25 2.48 -19.37
N HIS A 104 14.56 2.35 -18.24
CA HIS A 104 13.77 3.44 -17.68
C HIS A 104 13.83 3.43 -16.14
N GLY A 105 13.64 4.61 -15.55
CA GLY A 105 13.68 4.80 -14.11
C GLY A 105 12.47 4.20 -13.39
N CYS A 106 12.61 4.01 -12.07
CA CYS A 106 11.52 3.54 -11.22
C CYS A 106 10.34 4.54 -11.16
N ASP A 107 10.59 5.82 -11.40
CA ASP A 107 9.60 6.89 -11.47
C ASP A 107 8.62 6.68 -12.64
N ILE A 108 9.12 6.39 -13.85
CA ILE A 108 8.31 6.10 -15.04
C ILE A 108 7.42 4.88 -14.78
N CYS A 109 8.00 3.77 -14.30
CA CYS A 109 7.21 2.59 -13.92
C CYS A 109 6.14 2.89 -12.88
N SER A 110 6.46 3.70 -11.88
CA SER A 110 5.53 4.05 -10.82
C SER A 110 4.39 4.90 -11.35
N ARG A 111 4.66 5.80 -12.30
CA ARG A 111 3.66 6.66 -12.96
C ARG A 111 2.68 5.81 -13.77
N TYR A 112 3.18 4.94 -14.65
CA TYR A 112 2.35 4.06 -15.46
C TYR A 112 1.53 3.10 -14.61
N ARG A 113 2.16 2.46 -13.61
CA ARG A 113 1.44 1.59 -12.67
C ARG A 113 0.33 2.32 -11.93
N ARG A 114 0.56 3.56 -11.47
CA ARG A 114 -0.46 4.36 -10.78
C ARG A 114 -1.66 4.62 -11.69
N ARG A 115 -1.41 4.98 -12.95
CA ARG A 115 -2.46 5.16 -13.95
C ARG A 115 -3.24 3.86 -14.15
N ALA A 116 -2.57 2.74 -14.40
CA ALA A 116 -3.20 1.45 -14.60
C ALA A 116 -4.02 1.00 -13.37
N VAL A 117 -3.56 1.28 -12.16
CA VAL A 117 -4.32 1.06 -10.91
C VAL A 117 -5.64 1.80 -10.92
N TYR A 118 -5.63 3.11 -11.25
CA TYR A 118 -6.87 3.91 -11.26
C TYR A 118 -7.81 3.49 -12.39
N GLU A 119 -7.30 3.19 -13.57
CA GLU A 119 -8.10 2.69 -14.70
C GLU A 119 -8.76 1.35 -14.36
N THR A 120 -8.02 0.44 -13.71
CA THR A 120 -8.54 -0.85 -13.26
C THR A 120 -9.60 -0.67 -12.18
N ALA A 121 -9.35 0.14 -11.15
CA ALA A 121 -10.32 0.38 -10.08
C ALA A 121 -11.63 0.99 -10.62
N ARG A 122 -11.53 1.88 -11.62
CA ARG A 122 -12.72 2.46 -12.30
C ARG A 122 -13.50 1.40 -13.05
N ARG A 123 -12.83 0.54 -13.83
CA ARG A 123 -13.46 -0.56 -14.57
C ARG A 123 -14.13 -1.57 -13.63
N LEU A 124 -13.52 -1.85 -12.49
CA LEU A 124 -14.10 -2.68 -11.42
C LEU A 124 -15.20 -1.95 -10.61
N GLN A 125 -15.47 -0.70 -10.94
CA GLN A 125 -16.43 0.15 -10.24
C GLN A 125 -16.17 0.28 -8.73
N CYS A 126 -14.91 0.19 -8.31
CA CYS A 126 -14.52 0.37 -6.92
C CYS A 126 -14.35 1.86 -6.59
N ASN A 127 -14.63 2.23 -5.35
CA ASN A 127 -14.45 3.60 -4.83
C ASN A 127 -13.30 3.68 -3.80
N VAL A 128 -12.80 2.53 -3.38
CA VAL A 128 -11.67 2.41 -2.44
C VAL A 128 -10.59 1.53 -3.05
N ILE A 129 -9.32 1.92 -2.86
CA ILE A 129 -8.16 1.13 -3.28
C ILE A 129 -7.32 0.85 -2.04
N ALA A 130 -7.09 -0.44 -1.72
CA ALA A 130 -6.32 -0.87 -0.57
C ALA A 130 -4.92 -1.34 -0.97
N PHE A 131 -3.89 -0.85 -0.26
CA PHE A 131 -2.50 -1.20 -0.45
C PHE A 131 -1.89 -1.84 0.79
N GLY A 132 -1.04 -2.85 0.60
CA GLY A 132 -0.36 -3.61 1.65
C GLY A 132 0.88 -2.93 2.24
N HIS A 133 0.86 -1.61 2.44
CA HIS A 133 1.96 -0.92 3.12
C HIS A 133 1.93 -1.20 4.61
N THR A 134 3.10 -1.57 5.15
CA THR A 134 3.29 -2.01 6.54
C THR A 134 3.79 -0.89 7.45
N ALA A 135 3.90 -1.18 8.74
CA ALA A 135 4.56 -0.33 9.73
C ALA A 135 5.99 0.03 9.33
N ASP A 136 6.70 -0.95 8.75
CA ASP A 136 8.07 -0.79 8.27
C ASP A 136 8.14 0.18 7.09
N ASP A 137 7.25 0.04 6.09
CA ASP A 137 7.14 0.97 4.96
C ASP A 137 6.87 2.40 5.42
N PHE A 138 6.04 2.54 6.44
CA PHE A 138 5.72 3.83 7.04
C PHE A 138 6.96 4.47 7.70
N ALA A 139 7.66 3.71 8.54
CA ALA A 139 8.86 4.19 9.21
C ALA A 139 9.96 4.56 8.20
N GLU A 140 10.16 3.72 7.19
CA GLU A 140 11.09 3.97 6.09
C GLU A 140 10.75 5.27 5.33
N ALA A 141 9.48 5.46 4.96
CA ALA A 141 9.05 6.66 4.25
C ALA A 141 9.26 7.93 5.08
N MET A 142 8.97 7.88 6.38
CA MET A 142 9.15 9.00 7.28
C MET A 142 10.62 9.40 7.42
N VAL A 143 11.51 8.41 7.65
CA VAL A 143 12.95 8.65 7.80
C VAL A 143 13.56 9.10 6.48
N ARG A 144 13.16 8.49 5.35
CA ARG A 144 13.59 8.92 4.03
C ARG A 144 13.23 10.38 3.77
N ASN A 145 11.99 10.78 4.03
CA ASN A 145 11.56 12.15 3.82
C ASN A 145 12.33 13.13 4.72
N LEU A 146 12.56 12.75 5.98
CA LEU A 146 13.35 13.57 6.91
C LEU A 146 14.78 13.76 6.41
N ILE A 147 15.47 12.69 6.03
CA ILE A 147 16.89 12.73 5.63
C ILE A 147 17.07 13.44 4.27
N TYR A 148 16.23 13.12 3.28
CA TYR A 148 16.43 13.58 1.90
C TYR A 148 15.72 14.89 1.55
N THR A 149 14.68 15.25 2.31
CA THR A 149 13.91 16.47 2.02
C THR A 149 13.77 17.43 3.19
N GLY A 150 14.28 17.08 4.38
CA GLY A 150 14.11 17.86 5.61
C GLY A 150 12.66 17.93 6.10
N ARG A 151 11.75 17.09 5.58
CA ARG A 151 10.32 17.17 5.90
C ARG A 151 9.88 15.96 6.74
N VAL A 152 9.15 16.22 7.82
CA VAL A 152 8.43 15.19 8.59
C VAL A 152 7.12 14.90 7.86
N LYS A 153 7.17 14.08 6.82
CA LYS A 153 6.00 13.70 6.01
C LYS A 153 5.80 12.19 6.07
N PRO A 154 5.00 11.70 7.00
CA PRO A 154 4.69 10.27 7.08
C PRO A 154 3.78 9.83 5.93
N LEU A 155 3.85 8.53 5.59
CA LEU A 155 2.94 7.92 4.63
C LEU A 155 1.50 7.98 5.18
N PRO A 156 0.53 8.63 4.52
CA PRO A 156 -0.81 8.78 5.08
C PRO A 156 -1.55 7.43 5.10
N PRO A 157 -2.30 7.12 6.19
CA PRO A 157 -3.12 5.90 6.27
C PRO A 157 -4.29 5.93 5.29
N VAL A 158 -4.85 7.12 5.08
CA VAL A 158 -5.92 7.41 4.10
C VAL A 158 -5.55 8.66 3.32
N VAL A 159 -5.79 8.64 2.02
CA VAL A 159 -5.63 9.81 1.16
C VAL A 159 -6.59 9.70 -0.03
N MET A 160 -7.14 10.82 -0.47
CA MET A 160 -7.90 10.85 -1.72
C MET A 160 -6.94 10.88 -2.91
N SER A 161 -7.32 10.22 -4.02
CA SER A 161 -6.61 10.37 -5.28
C SER A 161 -6.64 11.82 -5.76
N SER A 162 -5.73 12.21 -6.64
CA SER A 162 -5.59 13.60 -7.13
C SER A 162 -6.89 14.20 -7.73
N LYS A 163 -7.74 13.33 -8.29
CA LYS A 163 -9.08 13.72 -8.82
C LYS A 163 -10.22 13.50 -7.82
N ASN A 164 -9.93 13.21 -6.56
CA ASN A 164 -10.91 12.86 -5.53
C ASN A 164 -11.86 11.69 -5.89
N GLU A 165 -11.43 10.84 -6.82
CA GLU A 165 -12.24 9.73 -7.34
C GLU A 165 -12.16 8.49 -6.44
N PHE A 166 -10.99 8.23 -5.86
CA PHE A 166 -10.73 7.04 -5.05
C PHE A 166 -10.20 7.41 -3.67
N ARG A 167 -10.68 6.71 -2.65
CA ARG A 167 -10.08 6.69 -1.32
C ARG A 167 -9.00 5.60 -1.28
N LEU A 168 -7.74 6.00 -1.12
CA LEU A 168 -6.60 5.10 -1.01
C LEU A 168 -6.36 4.78 0.46
N ILE A 169 -6.35 3.50 0.84
CA ILE A 169 -6.23 3.07 2.22
C ILE A 169 -5.04 2.13 2.45
N ARG A 170 -4.49 2.13 3.66
CA ARG A 170 -3.34 1.31 4.07
C ARG A 170 -3.60 0.62 5.41
N PRO A 171 -4.44 -0.44 5.42
CA PRO A 171 -4.87 -1.07 6.67
C PRO A 171 -3.74 -1.72 7.50
N LEU A 172 -2.61 -2.09 6.85
CA LEU A 172 -1.49 -2.75 7.54
C LEU A 172 -0.50 -1.79 8.20
N ILE A 173 -0.82 -0.51 8.32
CA ILE A 173 0.10 0.53 8.82
C ILE A 173 0.63 0.30 10.24
N TYR A 174 -0.06 -0.51 11.05
CA TYR A 174 0.39 -0.93 12.39
C TYR A 174 1.00 -2.33 12.42
N VAL A 175 1.03 -3.03 11.29
CA VAL A 175 1.49 -4.42 11.19
C VAL A 175 2.96 -4.44 10.82
N LYS A 176 3.79 -5.09 11.64
CA LYS A 176 5.21 -5.29 11.37
C LYS A 176 5.41 -6.30 10.23
N GLU A 177 6.38 -6.05 9.37
CA GLU A 177 6.71 -6.93 8.25
C GLU A 177 7.10 -8.34 8.70
N ASP A 178 7.76 -8.49 9.86
CA ASP A 178 8.17 -9.79 10.40
C ASP A 178 6.97 -10.70 10.68
N TRP A 179 5.87 -10.17 11.20
CA TRP A 179 4.64 -10.96 11.42
C TRP A 179 4.02 -11.42 10.09
N ILE A 180 4.09 -10.59 9.06
CA ILE A 180 3.62 -10.97 7.72
C ILE A 180 4.52 -12.07 7.15
N ARG A 181 5.84 -11.98 7.35
CA ARG A 181 6.79 -13.01 6.92
C ARG A 181 6.50 -14.33 7.61
N GLU A 182 6.34 -14.34 8.92
CA GLU A 182 5.95 -15.52 9.69
C GLU A 182 4.63 -16.11 9.17
N ARG A 183 3.60 -15.29 9.00
CA ARG A 183 2.29 -15.72 8.47
C ARG A 183 2.40 -16.27 7.06
N SER A 184 3.15 -15.63 6.18
CA SER A 184 3.28 -16.06 4.78
C SER A 184 3.99 -17.41 4.65
N THR A 185 4.98 -17.67 5.50
CA THR A 185 5.66 -18.97 5.57
C THR A 185 4.72 -20.05 6.10
N ALA A 186 4.03 -19.78 7.22
CA ALA A 186 3.11 -20.75 7.84
C ALA A 186 1.90 -21.10 6.96
N ALA A 187 1.44 -20.17 6.13
CA ALA A 187 0.29 -20.35 5.24
C ALA A 187 0.68 -20.68 3.80
N LEU A 188 1.95 -20.84 3.51
CA LEU A 188 2.48 -21.15 2.18
C LEU A 188 1.91 -20.20 1.10
N PHE A 189 1.97 -18.89 1.34
CA PHE A 189 1.46 -17.91 0.38
C PHE A 189 2.12 -18.08 -0.99
N PRO A 190 1.35 -18.07 -2.09
CA PRO A 190 1.86 -18.18 -3.44
C PRO A 190 2.52 -16.87 -3.89
N ILE A 191 3.71 -16.59 -3.34
CA ILE A 191 4.46 -15.36 -3.62
C ILE A 191 5.06 -15.46 -5.02
N VAL A 192 4.80 -14.46 -5.85
CA VAL A 192 5.41 -14.31 -7.17
C VAL A 192 6.39 -13.15 -7.12
N PRO A 193 7.71 -13.41 -7.20
CA PRO A 193 8.72 -12.35 -7.17
C PRO A 193 8.59 -11.41 -8.36
N CYS A 194 8.99 -10.16 -8.15
CA CYS A 194 9.09 -9.15 -9.21
C CYS A 194 10.56 -8.74 -9.40
N ALA A 195 11.01 -8.57 -10.62
CA ALA A 195 12.36 -8.11 -10.95
C ALA A 195 12.74 -6.79 -10.27
N CYS A 196 11.77 -5.95 -9.94
CA CYS A 196 11.99 -4.71 -9.19
C CYS A 196 12.53 -4.94 -7.77
N SER A 197 12.25 -6.10 -7.15
CA SER A 197 12.72 -6.43 -5.80
C SER A 197 14.22 -6.72 -5.74
N LEU A 198 14.85 -6.96 -6.89
CA LEU A 198 16.28 -7.25 -7.01
C LEU A 198 17.16 -5.99 -7.15
N LYS A 199 16.56 -4.82 -7.37
CA LYS A 199 17.31 -3.57 -7.51
C LYS A 199 17.65 -3.00 -6.13
N GLU A 200 18.92 -2.68 -5.93
CA GLU A 200 19.34 -1.89 -4.77
C GLU A 200 18.72 -0.50 -4.85
N THR A 201 18.13 -0.08 -3.74
CA THR A 201 17.41 1.19 -3.65
C THR A 201 17.75 1.89 -2.34
N THR A 202 17.56 3.21 -2.30
CA THR A 202 17.61 4.02 -1.06
C THR A 202 16.80 3.40 0.07
N ARG A 203 15.75 2.66 -0.29
CA ARG A 203 14.89 1.92 0.63
C ARG A 203 15.66 0.80 1.37
N GLN A 204 16.49 0.06 0.64
CA GLN A 204 17.32 -1.00 1.23
C GLN A 204 18.38 -0.44 2.18
N SER A 205 18.98 0.71 1.84
CA SER A 205 19.94 1.41 2.72
C SER A 205 19.27 1.83 4.03
N ILE A 206 18.06 2.41 3.97
CA ILE A 206 17.30 2.78 5.16
C ILE A 206 16.90 1.55 5.98
N ARG A 207 16.49 0.44 5.34
CA ARG A 207 16.21 -0.83 6.01
C ARG A 207 17.44 -1.38 6.72
N GLY A 208 18.62 -1.30 6.10
CA GLY A 208 19.89 -1.68 6.72
C GLY A 208 20.17 -0.87 7.98
N PHE A 209 20.02 0.44 7.90
CA PHE A 209 20.13 1.36 9.03
C PHE A 209 19.16 1.01 10.17
N PHE A 210 17.89 0.76 9.85
CA PHE A 210 16.91 0.34 10.86
C PHE A 210 17.28 -0.97 11.55
N ARG A 211 17.74 -1.98 10.80
CA ARG A 211 18.17 -3.25 11.40
C ARG A 211 19.31 -3.05 12.38
N GLN A 212 20.28 -2.22 12.04
CA GLN A 212 21.42 -1.92 12.91
C GLN A 212 20.96 -1.25 14.21
N ILE A 213 20.14 -0.20 14.13
CA ILE A 213 19.69 0.54 15.33
C ILE A 213 18.67 -0.29 16.13
N SER A 214 17.89 -1.15 15.51
CA SER A 214 16.90 -1.98 16.20
C SER A 214 17.52 -3.02 17.13
N ALA A 215 18.77 -3.38 16.90
CA ALA A 215 19.52 -4.27 17.80
C ALA A 215 19.67 -3.65 19.20
N ASP A 216 19.91 -2.33 19.24
CA ASP A 216 20.09 -1.59 20.49
C ASP A 216 18.78 -0.97 21.00
N ASN A 217 17.81 -0.74 20.14
CA ASN A 217 16.53 -0.13 20.47
C ASN A 217 15.35 -0.84 19.80
N PRO A 218 14.76 -1.87 20.43
CA PRO A 218 13.64 -2.62 19.86
C PRO A 218 12.34 -1.81 19.69
N HIS A 219 12.27 -0.61 20.29
CA HIS A 219 11.09 0.27 20.21
C HIS A 219 11.15 1.28 19.06
N ILE A 220 12.23 1.32 18.27
CA ILE A 220 12.47 2.36 17.26
C ILE A 220 11.31 2.49 16.25
N TYR A 221 10.82 1.38 15.72
CA TYR A 221 9.67 1.39 14.81
C TYR A 221 8.42 1.94 15.49
N GLY A 222 8.13 1.49 16.70
CA GLY A 222 6.99 1.97 17.49
C GLY A 222 7.05 3.46 17.76
N ASN A 223 8.23 3.98 18.08
CA ASN A 223 8.45 5.40 18.35
C ASN A 223 8.25 6.26 17.09
N ILE A 224 8.75 5.81 15.93
CA ILE A 224 8.58 6.51 14.66
C ILE A 224 7.11 6.50 14.22
N ILE A 225 6.42 5.37 14.35
CA ILE A 225 5.00 5.25 14.04
C ILE A 225 4.18 6.18 14.93
N ALA A 226 4.43 6.16 16.24
CA ALA A 226 3.73 7.03 17.19
C ALA A 226 3.94 8.52 16.89
N ALA A 227 5.15 8.91 16.48
CA ALA A 227 5.44 10.28 16.05
C ALA A 227 4.65 10.67 14.80
N GLY A 228 4.57 9.79 13.81
CA GLY A 228 3.83 10.02 12.59
C GLY A 228 2.31 10.06 12.80
N VAL A 229 1.76 9.17 13.62
CA VAL A 229 0.33 9.19 13.98
C VAL A 229 -0.04 10.52 14.63
N ARG A 230 0.77 11.01 15.57
CA ARG A 230 0.56 12.35 16.18
C ARG A 230 0.59 13.47 15.14
N THR A 231 1.42 13.36 14.12
CA THR A 231 1.47 14.35 13.02
C THR A 231 0.18 14.34 12.21
N TRP A 232 -0.40 13.17 11.92
CA TRP A 232 -1.69 13.09 11.22
C TRP A 232 -2.84 13.63 12.06
N GLN A 233 -2.92 13.23 13.33
CA GLN A 233 -3.98 13.70 14.24
C GLN A 233 -3.97 15.23 14.41
N LYS A 234 -2.80 15.84 14.51
CA LYS A 234 -2.67 17.31 14.56
C LYS A 234 -3.18 17.96 13.27
N ASN A 235 -2.87 17.37 12.10
CA ASN A 235 -3.31 17.91 10.82
C ASN A 235 -4.83 17.77 10.62
N VAL A 236 -5.46 16.72 11.15
CA VAL A 236 -6.93 16.55 11.15
C VAL A 236 -7.59 17.61 12.04
N LEU A 237 -7.07 17.85 13.23
CA LEU A 237 -7.62 18.84 14.17
C LEU A 237 -7.46 20.30 13.68
N THR A 238 -6.45 20.58 12.84
CA THR A 238 -6.28 21.91 12.23
C THR A 238 -7.13 22.12 10.99
N THR A 239 -7.71 21.07 10.40
CA THR A 239 -8.61 21.18 9.23
C THR A 239 -10.09 21.30 9.62
N GLU A 240 -10.46 21.21 10.88
CA GLU A 240 -11.83 21.45 11.36
C GLU A 240 -12.19 22.93 11.59
N ALA A 241 -11.28 23.86 11.37
CA ALA A 241 -11.62 25.29 11.31
C ALA A 241 -12.02 25.67 9.88
N PRO A 242 -13.20 26.26 9.64
CA PRO A 242 -13.68 26.59 8.31
C PRO A 242 -12.99 27.86 7.79
N ALA A 243 -11.82 27.76 7.20
CA ALA A 243 -11.27 28.78 6.31
C ALA A 243 -10.09 28.21 5.50
N SER A 244 -10.29 28.18 4.19
CA SER A 244 -9.31 27.91 3.13
C SER A 244 -8.87 26.44 2.94
N ALA A 245 -9.62 25.78 2.10
CA ALA A 245 -9.36 24.47 1.47
C ALA A 245 -8.14 24.47 0.51
N ASN A 246 -7.09 25.27 0.74
CA ASN A 246 -6.06 25.51 -0.27
C ASN A 246 -4.67 24.99 0.01
N ASN A 247 -4.38 24.39 1.18
CA ASN A 247 -3.01 23.91 1.45
C ASN A 247 -2.79 22.40 1.33
N PHE A 248 -3.84 21.59 1.35
CA PHE A 248 -3.70 20.13 1.10
C PHE A 248 -3.67 19.78 -0.38
N THR A 249 -4.31 20.60 -1.22
CA THR A 249 -4.33 20.45 -2.68
C THR A 249 -3.02 20.85 -3.35
N LYS A 250 -2.25 21.79 -2.79
CA LYS A 250 -1.00 22.26 -3.43
C LYS A 250 0.15 21.25 -3.35
N VAL A 251 0.29 20.49 -2.28
CA VAL A 251 1.41 19.54 -2.13
C VAL A 251 1.24 18.28 -3.01
N ASN A 252 -0.02 17.89 -3.29
CA ASN A 252 -0.30 16.82 -4.25
C ASN A 252 -0.40 17.30 -5.70
N ALA A 253 -0.54 18.60 -5.92
CA ALA A 253 -0.58 19.21 -7.25
C ALA A 253 0.81 19.46 -7.83
N GLU A 254 1.83 19.70 -7.00
CA GLU A 254 3.22 19.78 -7.46
C GLU A 254 3.72 18.41 -7.91
N ASP A 255 3.41 17.32 -7.18
CA ASP A 255 3.69 15.94 -7.63
C ASP A 255 2.88 15.53 -8.88
N ALA A 256 1.80 16.25 -9.22
CA ALA A 256 0.98 16.00 -10.40
C ALA A 256 1.36 16.92 -11.58
N LYS A 257 1.81 18.14 -11.33
CA LYS A 257 2.26 19.07 -12.40
C LYS A 257 3.57 18.63 -13.03
N ASP A 258 4.52 18.10 -12.24
CA ASP A 258 5.73 17.48 -12.78
C ASP A 258 5.45 16.25 -13.67
N ALA A 259 4.19 15.80 -13.73
CA ALA A 259 3.75 14.70 -14.57
C ALA A 259 3.07 15.18 -15.87
N GLU A 260 2.66 16.44 -15.97
CA GLU A 260 1.99 17.02 -17.16
C GLU A 260 2.92 17.91 -18.00
N GLU A 261 3.98 18.49 -17.41
CA GLU A 261 4.91 19.38 -18.15
C GLU A 261 6.10 18.70 -18.80
N ASN A 262 6.33 17.39 -18.60
CA ASN A 262 7.38 16.60 -19.23
C ASN A 262 6.84 15.39 -20.02
N GLY A 263 5.73 15.56 -20.71
CA GLY A 263 5.13 14.60 -21.64
C GLY A 263 5.34 14.99 -23.09
#